data_efecf7b1fbf7d685b9aef039e006279d
#
_entry.id   efecf7b1fbf7d685b9aef039e006279d
#
_cell.length_a   1.000
_cell.length_b   1.000
_cell.length_c   1.000
_cell.angle_alpha   90.00
_cell.angle_beta   90.00
_cell.angle_gamma   90.00
#
_symmetry.space_group_name_H-M   'P 1'
#
loop_
_entity.id
_entity.type
_entity.pdbx_description
1 polymer ?
#
loop_
_entity_poly.entity_id
_entity_poly.type
_entity_poly.pdbx_seq_one_letter_code
_entity_poly.pdbx_strand_id
1 'polypeptide(L)'
;EAQPYADVAQKELRKLVEGRTVWLDMALIDQYQRLVATPYVYRWPYLWPTNVSLALVRKGLATVYRSANATYGPPSWLTHIFLRAKTGRAALERAEEHAKRCRLGMWSLGPKLETPAQFKHRTASRSNQ
;
A
#
# COMPACT_ATOMS: atom_id res chain seq x y z
N GLU A 1 -8.46 -9.59 17.69
CA GLU A 1 -9.53 -9.03 16.82
C GLU A 1 -8.88 -8.46 15.56
N ALA A 2 -9.22 -8.99 14.40
CA ALA A 2 -8.61 -8.56 13.14
C ALA A 2 -9.26 -7.25 12.64
N GLN A 3 -8.48 -6.40 11.97
CA GLN A 3 -9.02 -5.22 11.30
C GLN A 3 -10.01 -5.62 10.19
N PRO A 4 -11.11 -4.88 10.02
CA PRO A 4 -11.99 -5.07 8.87
C PRO A 4 -11.22 -5.05 7.54
N TYR A 5 -11.55 -5.92 6.62
CA TYR A 5 -10.88 -6.09 5.32
C TYR A 5 -9.44 -6.62 5.36
N ALA A 6 -8.87 -6.99 6.51
CA ALA A 6 -7.53 -7.56 6.58
C ALA A 6 -7.41 -8.85 5.74
N ASP A 7 -8.38 -9.74 5.85
CA ASP A 7 -8.42 -11.00 5.08
C ASP A 7 -8.55 -10.76 3.58
N VAL A 8 -9.34 -9.76 3.18
CA VAL A 8 -9.52 -9.39 1.78
C VAL A 8 -8.23 -8.81 1.21
N ALA A 9 -7.58 -7.92 1.96
CA ALA A 9 -6.30 -7.34 1.58
C ALA A 9 -5.21 -8.42 1.44
N GLN A 10 -5.15 -9.36 2.38
CA GLN A 10 -4.21 -10.48 2.33
C GLN A 10 -4.45 -11.37 1.10
N LYS A 11 -5.71 -11.71 0.81
CA LYS A 11 -6.06 -12.52 -0.36
C LYS A 11 -5.71 -11.82 -1.67
N GLU A 12 -5.96 -10.52 -1.77
CA GLU A 12 -5.60 -9.74 -2.96
C GLU A 12 -4.10 -9.61 -3.12
N LEU A 13 -3.35 -9.35 -2.04
CA LEU A 13 -1.89 -9.35 -2.07
C LEU A 13 -1.36 -10.69 -2.55
N ARG A 14 -1.88 -11.79 -1.99
CA ARG A 14 -1.48 -13.16 -2.39
C ARG A 14 -1.71 -13.41 -3.88
N LYS A 15 -2.88 -13.04 -4.43
CA LYS A 15 -3.18 -13.14 -5.86
C LYS A 15 -2.21 -12.35 -6.74
N LEU A 16 -1.69 -11.23 -6.24
CA LEU A 16 -0.76 -10.40 -6.99
C LEU A 16 0.65 -10.98 -7.02
N VAL A 17 1.12 -11.56 -5.91
CA VAL A 17 2.54 -11.90 -5.72
C VAL A 17 2.82 -13.40 -5.69
N GLU A 18 1.87 -14.25 -5.31
CA GLU A 18 2.10 -15.69 -5.13
C GLU A 18 2.48 -16.36 -6.44
N GLY A 19 3.55 -17.17 -6.39
CA GLY A 19 4.07 -17.86 -7.55
C GLY A 19 4.72 -16.97 -8.61
N ARG A 20 5.08 -15.72 -8.27
CA ARG A 20 5.68 -14.77 -9.20
C ARG A 20 6.97 -14.18 -8.66
N THR A 21 7.84 -13.77 -9.56
CA THR A 21 9.00 -12.97 -9.19
C THR A 21 8.57 -11.56 -8.86
N VAL A 22 8.92 -11.12 -7.65
CA VAL A 22 8.65 -9.76 -7.17
C VAL A 22 9.95 -8.98 -7.18
N TRP A 23 9.95 -7.84 -7.83
CA TRP A 23 11.04 -6.87 -7.81
C TRP A 23 10.79 -5.86 -6.69
N LEU A 24 11.79 -5.62 -5.86
CA LEU A 24 11.71 -4.67 -4.76
C LEU A 24 12.58 -3.45 -5.10
N ASP A 25 11.94 -2.30 -5.25
CA ASP A 25 12.62 -1.01 -5.30
C ASP A 25 12.82 -0.53 -3.86
N MET A 26 14.06 -0.68 -3.37
CA MET A 26 14.41 -0.45 -1.97
C MET A 26 14.61 1.04 -1.71
N ALA A 27 13.86 1.59 -0.76
CA ALA A 27 13.96 2.98 -0.37
C ALA A 27 14.93 3.19 0.80
N LEU A 28 14.70 2.47 1.91
CA LEU A 28 15.50 2.59 3.13
C LEU A 28 15.24 1.42 4.09
N ILE A 29 16.06 1.34 5.12
CA ILE A 29 15.80 0.52 6.31
C ILE A 29 15.31 1.45 7.41
N ASP A 30 14.14 1.16 8.00
CA ASP A 30 13.58 1.99 9.06
C ASP A 30 14.29 1.76 10.41
N GLN A 31 13.96 2.60 11.40
CA GLN A 31 14.51 2.52 12.76
C GLN A 31 14.27 1.18 13.49
N TYR A 32 13.33 0.36 12.99
CA TYR A 32 13.03 -0.98 13.50
C TYR A 32 13.68 -2.08 12.65
N GLN A 33 14.67 -1.74 11.83
CA GLN A 33 15.36 -2.64 10.89
C GLN A 33 14.43 -3.33 9.87
N ARG A 34 13.32 -2.68 9.51
CA ARG A 34 12.43 -3.16 8.46
C ARG A 34 12.79 -2.54 7.13
N LEU A 35 12.83 -3.36 6.10
CA LEU A 35 13.03 -2.91 4.73
C LEU A 35 11.79 -2.20 4.22
N VAL A 36 11.94 -0.93 3.86
CA VAL A 36 10.91 -0.16 3.16
C VAL A 36 11.18 -0.23 1.67
N ALA A 37 10.27 -0.83 0.94
CA ALA A 37 10.43 -1.06 -0.50
C ALA A 37 9.09 -0.97 -1.23
N THR A 38 9.15 -0.66 -2.52
CA THR A 38 8.00 -0.70 -3.42
C THR A 38 8.06 -2.00 -4.23
N PRO A 39 7.09 -2.92 -4.06
CA PRO A 39 7.07 -4.17 -4.79
C PRO A 39 6.44 -4.00 -6.17
N TYR A 40 7.07 -4.61 -7.18
CA TYR A 40 6.61 -4.68 -8.55
C TYR A 40 6.53 -6.13 -9.02
N VAL A 41 5.48 -6.47 -9.76
CA VAL A 41 5.30 -7.78 -10.39
C VAL A 41 5.05 -7.65 -11.88
N TYR A 42 5.62 -8.57 -12.66
CA TYR A 42 5.29 -8.71 -14.07
C TYR A 42 4.10 -9.65 -14.23
N ARG A 43 3.08 -9.21 -14.98
CA ARG A 43 1.93 -10.03 -15.34
C ARG A 43 1.86 -10.20 -16.84
N TRP A 44 2.00 -11.42 -17.30
CA TRP A 44 1.71 -11.72 -18.70
C TRP A 44 0.22 -11.48 -19.00
N PRO A 45 -0.17 -10.87 -20.13
CA PRO A 45 0.66 -10.41 -21.27
C PRO A 45 1.14 -8.95 -21.15
N TYR A 46 1.06 -8.32 -19.98
CA TYR A 46 1.45 -6.92 -19.80
C TYR A 46 2.97 -6.78 -19.84
N LEU A 47 3.47 -5.92 -20.69
CA LEU A 47 4.89 -5.62 -20.84
C LEU A 47 5.44 -4.76 -19.69
N TRP A 48 4.57 -4.15 -18.89
CA TRP A 48 4.94 -3.22 -17.83
C TRP A 48 4.74 -3.84 -16.45
N PRO A 49 5.66 -3.59 -15.52
CA PRO A 49 5.51 -4.06 -14.16
C PRO A 49 4.34 -3.38 -13.45
N THR A 50 3.59 -4.15 -12.68
CA THR A 50 2.50 -3.65 -11.84
C THR A 50 3.06 -3.29 -10.47
N ASN A 51 2.85 -2.05 -10.04
CA ASN A 51 3.12 -1.62 -8.66
C ASN A 51 2.06 -2.23 -7.74
N VAL A 52 2.47 -3.15 -6.87
CA VAL A 52 1.59 -3.89 -5.97
C VAL A 52 0.94 -2.96 -4.94
N SER A 53 1.71 -2.01 -4.38
CA SER A 53 1.20 -1.03 -3.43
C SER A 53 0.08 -0.19 -4.04
N LEU A 54 0.30 0.33 -5.25
CA LEU A 54 -0.68 1.12 -5.98
C LEU A 54 -1.94 0.32 -6.31
N ALA A 55 -1.80 -0.96 -6.66
CA ALA A 55 -2.92 -1.85 -6.95
C ALA A 55 -3.83 -2.06 -5.73
N LEU A 56 -3.23 -2.25 -4.54
CA LEU A 56 -3.98 -2.41 -3.29
C LEU A 56 -4.66 -1.11 -2.86
N VAL A 57 -3.97 0.02 -2.95
CA VAL A 57 -4.53 1.34 -2.60
C VAL A 57 -5.72 1.68 -3.50
N ARG A 58 -5.62 1.43 -4.81
CA ARG A 58 -6.74 1.64 -5.76
C ARG A 58 -7.98 0.84 -5.43
N LYS A 59 -7.83 -0.35 -4.87
CA LYS A 59 -8.94 -1.19 -4.42
C LYS A 59 -9.48 -0.82 -3.04
N GLY A 60 -8.88 0.17 -2.38
CA GLY A 60 -9.23 0.55 -1.01
C GLY A 60 -8.87 -0.50 0.03
N LEU A 61 -7.82 -1.29 -0.23
CA LEU A 61 -7.35 -2.37 0.67
C LEU A 61 -6.06 -2.00 1.41
N ALA A 62 -5.52 -0.83 1.14
CA ALA A 62 -4.37 -0.26 1.82
C ALA A 62 -4.52 1.26 1.95
N THR A 63 -3.86 1.84 2.94
CA THR A 63 -3.80 3.30 3.17
C THR A 63 -2.40 3.82 2.94
N VAL A 64 -2.30 5.08 2.57
CA VAL A 64 -1.02 5.76 2.45
C VAL A 64 -0.53 6.18 3.84
N TYR A 65 0.68 5.77 4.20
CA TYR A 65 1.32 6.17 5.45
C TYR A 65 1.84 7.60 5.33
N ARG A 66 1.31 8.51 6.14
CA ARG A 66 1.57 9.95 6.07
C ARG A 66 2.50 10.47 7.17
N SER A 67 3.45 9.67 7.62
CA SER A 67 4.48 10.18 8.54
C SER A 67 5.38 11.19 7.82
N ALA A 68 5.85 12.20 8.56
CA ALA A 68 6.81 13.18 8.06
C ALA A 68 8.11 12.53 7.54
N ASN A 69 8.47 11.37 8.09
CA ASN A 69 9.64 10.59 7.71
C ASN A 69 9.32 9.43 6.75
N ALA A 70 8.10 9.37 6.21
CA ALA A 70 7.76 8.35 5.23
C ALA A 70 8.48 8.63 3.91
N THR A 71 9.52 7.87 3.65
CA THR A 71 10.25 7.93 2.39
C THR A 71 9.64 6.94 1.42
N TYR A 72 9.09 7.47 0.35
CA TYR A 72 8.77 6.70 -0.83
C TYR A 72 9.98 6.85 -1.73
N GLY A 73 10.70 5.75 -1.99
CA GLY A 73 11.97 5.81 -2.71
C GLY A 73 11.88 6.65 -3.99
N PRO A 74 12.95 7.34 -4.38
CA PRO A 74 12.99 8.02 -5.66
C PRO A 74 12.74 6.97 -6.74
N PRO A 75 11.92 7.29 -7.76
CA PRO A 75 11.80 6.40 -8.89
C PRO A 75 13.20 6.18 -9.46
N SER A 76 13.59 4.92 -9.67
CA SER A 76 14.83 4.65 -10.38
C SER A 76 14.76 5.37 -11.72
N TRP A 77 15.88 5.79 -12.28
CA TRP A 77 15.90 6.51 -13.57
C TRP A 77 15.15 5.75 -14.68
N LEU A 78 15.15 4.43 -14.65
CA LEU A 78 14.37 3.57 -15.54
C LEU A 78 12.87 3.72 -15.32
N THR A 79 12.42 3.79 -14.07
CA THR A 79 11.00 4.02 -13.77
C THR A 79 10.56 5.43 -14.12
N HIS A 80 11.47 6.40 -14.07
CA HIS A 80 11.19 7.77 -14.46
C HIS A 80 10.92 7.91 -15.99
N ILE A 81 11.66 7.15 -16.80
CA ILE A 81 11.52 7.19 -18.27
C ILE A 81 10.30 6.38 -18.73
N PHE A 82 10.09 5.18 -18.17
CA PHE A 82 9.07 4.25 -18.65
C PHE A 82 7.73 4.30 -17.90
N LEU A 83 7.72 4.75 -16.63
CA LEU A 83 6.53 4.76 -15.78
C LEU A 83 6.07 6.18 -15.42
N ARG A 84 6.40 7.14 -16.26
CA ARG A 84 6.04 8.56 -16.13
C ARG A 84 4.78 8.79 -15.27
N ALA A 85 4.95 9.35 -14.08
CA ALA A 85 3.90 9.83 -13.19
C ALA A 85 3.00 8.78 -12.46
N LYS A 86 3.27 7.48 -12.56
CA LYS A 86 2.46 6.45 -11.85
C LYS A 86 3.14 5.88 -10.61
N THR A 87 4.28 6.44 -10.22
CA THR A 87 5.07 6.00 -9.07
C THR A 87 5.24 7.13 -8.07
N GLY A 88 5.54 6.77 -6.82
CA GLY A 88 5.77 7.71 -5.75
C GLY A 88 4.51 8.09 -4.96
N ARG A 89 4.72 8.93 -3.94
CA ARG A 89 3.70 9.33 -2.98
C ARG A 89 2.46 9.96 -3.62
N ALA A 90 2.64 10.85 -4.57
CA ALA A 90 1.53 11.56 -5.21
C ALA A 90 0.60 10.62 -5.98
N ALA A 91 1.12 9.55 -6.58
CA ALA A 91 0.31 8.54 -7.26
C ALA A 91 -0.51 7.72 -6.26
N LEU A 92 0.08 7.34 -5.14
CA LEU A 92 -0.59 6.63 -4.05
C LEU A 92 -1.68 7.48 -3.41
N GLU A 93 -1.41 8.76 -3.13
CA GLU A 93 -2.40 9.67 -2.54
C GLU A 93 -3.59 9.89 -3.47
N ARG A 94 -3.37 10.08 -4.78
CA ARG A 94 -4.45 10.17 -5.77
C ARG A 94 -5.28 8.89 -5.86
N ALA A 95 -4.62 7.74 -5.79
CA ALA A 95 -5.30 6.45 -5.80
C ALA A 95 -6.15 6.23 -4.54
N GLU A 96 -5.63 6.62 -3.37
CA GLU A 96 -6.38 6.57 -2.11
C GLU A 96 -7.60 7.50 -2.14
N GLU A 97 -7.43 8.71 -2.64
CA GLU A 97 -8.52 9.68 -2.74
C GLU A 97 -9.62 9.21 -3.70
N HIS A 98 -9.23 8.61 -4.83
CA HIS A 98 -10.18 7.96 -5.72
C HIS A 98 -10.93 6.82 -5.03
N ALA A 99 -10.23 5.94 -4.31
CA ALA A 99 -10.85 4.84 -3.57
C ALA A 99 -11.82 5.33 -2.49
N LYS A 100 -11.49 6.45 -1.81
CA LYS A 100 -12.38 7.11 -0.84
C LYS A 100 -13.65 7.64 -1.50
N ARG A 101 -13.51 8.38 -2.60
CA ARG A 101 -14.66 8.93 -3.34
C ARG A 101 -15.60 7.84 -3.84
N CYS A 102 -15.04 6.76 -4.36
CA CYS A 102 -15.81 5.62 -4.86
C CYS A 102 -16.23 4.63 -3.76
N ARG A 103 -15.90 4.89 -2.50
CA ARG A 103 -16.19 4.00 -1.35
C ARG A 103 -15.76 2.56 -1.58
N LEU A 104 -14.56 2.36 -2.13
CA LEU A 104 -14.02 1.04 -2.44
C LEU A 104 -13.39 0.39 -1.20
N GLY A 105 -13.50 -0.94 -1.10
CA GLY A 105 -12.88 -1.74 -0.05
C GLY A 105 -13.25 -1.21 1.36
N MET A 106 -12.27 -0.96 2.21
CA MET A 106 -12.48 -0.48 3.58
C MET A 106 -13.21 0.87 3.64
N TRP A 107 -13.10 1.71 2.60
CA TRP A 107 -13.77 3.02 2.57
C TRP A 107 -15.30 2.91 2.44
N SER A 108 -15.82 1.73 2.10
CA SER A 108 -17.27 1.45 2.11
C SER A 108 -17.86 1.47 3.51
N LEU A 109 -17.03 1.27 4.55
CA LEU A 109 -17.47 1.27 5.94
C LEU A 109 -17.81 2.67 6.47
N GLY A 110 -17.40 3.74 5.75
CA GLY A 110 -17.68 5.12 6.14
C GLY A 110 -17.25 5.44 7.57
N PRO A 111 -18.17 5.96 8.44
CA PRO A 111 -17.83 6.33 9.82
C PRO A 111 -17.41 5.16 10.73
N LYS A 112 -17.71 3.92 10.33
CA LYS A 112 -17.31 2.70 11.06
C LYS A 112 -15.88 2.27 10.75
N LEU A 113 -15.21 2.96 9.81
CA LEU A 113 -13.83 2.65 9.46
C LEU A 113 -12.89 3.06 10.59
N GLU A 114 -12.28 2.10 11.22
CA GLU A 114 -11.15 2.31 12.11
C GLU A 114 -9.86 2.31 11.30
N THR A 115 -9.16 3.43 11.26
CA THR A 115 -7.87 3.51 10.57
C THR A 115 -6.81 2.69 11.30
N PRO A 116 -5.74 2.22 10.61
CA PRO A 116 -4.65 1.50 11.27
C PRO A 116 -4.04 2.24 12.45
N ALA A 117 -3.98 3.56 12.40
CA ALA A 117 -3.50 4.39 13.50
C ALA A 117 -4.44 4.33 14.72
N GLN A 118 -5.74 4.48 14.51
CA GLN A 118 -6.75 4.39 15.56
C GLN A 118 -6.79 3.00 16.20
N PHE A 119 -6.71 1.94 15.38
CA PHE A 119 -6.63 0.56 15.85
C PHE A 119 -5.42 0.35 16.76
N LYS A 120 -4.25 0.87 16.35
CA LYS A 120 -3.02 0.76 17.14
C LYS A 120 -3.13 1.50 18.50
N HIS A 121 -3.72 2.69 18.51
CA HIS A 121 -3.97 3.42 19.77
C HIS A 121 -4.92 2.68 20.68
N ARG A 122 -6.01 2.12 20.17
CA ARG A 122 -6.99 1.34 20.93
C ARG A 122 -6.37 0.10 21.58
N THR A 123 -5.55 -0.64 20.82
CA THR A 123 -4.89 -1.85 21.34
C THR A 123 -3.83 -1.51 22.40
N ALA A 124 -3.07 -0.45 22.21
CA ALA A 124 -2.09 0.01 23.19
C ALA A 124 -2.74 0.46 24.49
N SER A 125 -3.90 1.12 24.45
CA SER A 125 -4.65 1.53 25.64
C SER A 125 -5.21 0.36 26.43
N ARG A 126 -5.55 -0.76 25.77
CA ARG A 126 -6.03 -1.99 26.42
C ARG A 126 -4.92 -2.80 27.11
N SER A 127 -3.69 -2.70 26.63
CA SER A 127 -2.56 -3.42 27.23
C SER A 127 -2.00 -2.74 28.48
N ASN A 128 -2.42 -1.50 28.77
CA ASN A 128 -2.00 -0.72 29.94
C ASN A 128 -3.05 -0.73 31.07
N GLN A 129 -4.11 -1.51 30.97
CA GLN A 129 -5.11 -1.78 32.02
C GLN A 129 -4.99 -3.21 32.51
#